data_b0071e3af0a6b97fca779d94f4a40081
#
_entry.id   b0071e3af0a6b97fca779d94f4a40081
#
_cell.length_a   1.000
_cell.length_b   1.000
_cell.length_c   1.000
_cell.angle_alpha   90.00
_cell.angle_beta   90.00
_cell.angle_gamma   90.00
#
_symmetry.space_group_name_H-M   'P 1'
#
loop_
_entity.id
_entity.type
_entity.pdbx_description
1 polymer ?
#
loop_
_entity_poly.entity_id
_entity_poly.type
_entity_poly.pdbx_seq_one_letter_code
_entity_poly.pdbx_strand_id
1 'polypeptide(L)'
;MTAQYRRASADEYEDLIDFANFVFQINFAELLPKLYSGHPELAQYHYLALEEGKIKGLVASIPLDFSIDGETVRAFGIGTVSVHPEARGKGYMKELMNRAIADAKADGADLMCLGGQRQRYEYFGFSKACVQRNYTLTPNNRRHWERISTKGIDFLPLSESCEYAESCWQLHQMLPIHAKRNIENFAEICRSWSCEAWVIRKSRQFLGYCILNADCTAAAELLLSDWQEVLPVLFALSEKAGKDLSVTPFSWQKELNRALSLVSEGGAVSDGEMVRFLNFPRMLKLLLQRKARQSGLSDGSLVLEIPGEGKYLAAAENGVVSIEETTKPADWSLSAVEMQNRIISVSNLWQYDSLLENSWFPLPFELPNHDMV
;
A
#
# COMPACT_ATOMS: atom_id res chain seq x y z
N MET A 1 -13.20 4.49 -36.89
CA MET A 1 -14.16 5.03 -35.92
C MET A 1 -13.39 5.66 -34.78
N THR A 2 -13.84 6.82 -34.28
CA THR A 2 -13.12 7.55 -33.22
C THR A 2 -13.68 7.06 -31.87
N ALA A 3 -12.83 6.60 -30.96
CA ALA A 3 -13.25 6.21 -29.63
C ALA A 3 -13.66 7.44 -28.81
N GLN A 4 -14.70 7.31 -28.01
CA GLN A 4 -15.10 8.30 -27.01
C GLN A 4 -14.42 7.97 -25.67
N TYR A 5 -13.88 8.99 -24.99
CA TYR A 5 -13.24 8.84 -23.69
C TYR A 5 -13.93 9.70 -22.67
N ARG A 6 -14.39 9.12 -21.57
CA ARG A 6 -15.07 9.84 -20.47
C ARG A 6 -14.99 9.03 -19.16
N ARG A 7 -15.41 9.64 -18.07
CA ARG A 7 -15.71 8.92 -16.82
C ARG A 7 -17.03 8.19 -16.94
N ALA A 8 -17.19 7.11 -16.19
CA ALA A 8 -18.45 6.38 -16.07
C ALA A 8 -19.44 7.17 -15.21
N SER A 9 -20.72 6.90 -15.41
CA SER A 9 -21.82 7.35 -14.56
C SER A 9 -22.31 6.21 -13.65
N ALA A 10 -23.08 6.55 -12.62
CA ALA A 10 -23.55 5.57 -11.63
C ALA A 10 -24.43 4.47 -12.23
N ASP A 11 -25.17 4.77 -13.28
CA ASP A 11 -26.00 3.82 -14.03
C ASP A 11 -25.21 2.82 -14.88
N GLU A 12 -23.91 3.07 -15.12
CA GLU A 12 -23.00 2.16 -15.82
C GLU A 12 -22.20 1.25 -14.87
N TYR A 13 -22.51 1.28 -13.58
CA TYR A 13 -21.75 0.54 -12.57
C TYR A 13 -21.70 -0.97 -12.83
N GLU A 14 -22.83 -1.58 -13.16
CA GLU A 14 -22.88 -3.00 -13.48
C GLU A 14 -22.16 -3.32 -14.80
N ASP A 15 -22.31 -2.48 -15.83
CA ASP A 15 -21.64 -2.68 -17.12
C ASP A 15 -20.10 -2.65 -16.99
N LEU A 16 -19.57 -1.76 -16.13
CA LEU A 16 -18.12 -1.69 -15.92
C LEU A 16 -17.59 -2.90 -15.14
N ILE A 17 -18.38 -3.43 -14.18
CA ILE A 17 -18.03 -4.65 -13.43
C ILE A 17 -18.07 -5.84 -14.38
N ASP A 18 -19.09 -5.99 -15.19
CA ASP A 18 -19.21 -7.06 -16.19
C ASP A 18 -18.04 -7.01 -17.18
N PHE A 19 -17.67 -5.81 -17.65
CA PHE A 19 -16.52 -5.64 -18.51
C PHE A 19 -15.20 -6.06 -17.83
N ALA A 20 -14.97 -5.65 -16.57
CA ALA A 20 -13.80 -6.04 -15.80
C ALA A 20 -13.78 -7.56 -15.58
N ASN A 21 -14.91 -8.15 -15.15
CA ASN A 21 -15.06 -9.59 -14.96
C ASN A 21 -14.75 -10.37 -16.24
N PHE A 22 -15.26 -9.88 -17.38
CA PHE A 22 -15.00 -10.48 -18.68
C PHE A 22 -13.51 -10.45 -19.05
N VAL A 23 -12.83 -9.32 -18.86
CA VAL A 23 -11.42 -9.18 -19.29
C VAL A 23 -10.46 -9.95 -18.37
N PHE A 24 -10.71 -9.95 -17.06
CA PHE A 24 -9.84 -10.59 -16.07
C PHE A 24 -10.22 -12.04 -15.78
N GLN A 25 -11.44 -12.48 -16.14
CA GLN A 25 -12.00 -13.79 -15.79
C GLN A 25 -12.05 -14.00 -14.27
N ILE A 26 -12.42 -12.95 -13.52
CA ILE A 26 -12.50 -12.89 -12.06
C ILE A 26 -13.83 -12.23 -11.69
N ASN A 27 -14.41 -12.59 -10.56
CA ASN A 27 -15.54 -11.87 -9.97
C ASN A 27 -15.00 -10.73 -9.08
N PHE A 28 -15.05 -9.50 -9.59
CA PHE A 28 -14.55 -8.33 -8.86
C PHE A 28 -15.41 -7.97 -7.64
N ALA A 29 -16.69 -8.25 -7.64
CA ALA A 29 -17.56 -8.02 -6.47
C ALA A 29 -17.17 -8.91 -5.28
N GLU A 30 -16.65 -10.12 -5.55
CA GLU A 30 -16.10 -11.01 -4.51
C GLU A 30 -14.66 -10.64 -4.14
N LEU A 31 -13.82 -10.28 -5.14
CA LEU A 31 -12.40 -9.99 -4.92
C LEU A 31 -12.18 -8.65 -4.20
N LEU A 32 -12.92 -7.62 -4.60
CA LEU A 32 -12.83 -6.25 -4.09
C LEU A 32 -14.22 -5.72 -3.69
N PRO A 33 -14.87 -6.32 -2.69
CA PRO A 33 -16.22 -5.91 -2.27
C PRO A 33 -16.28 -4.43 -1.89
N LYS A 34 -15.24 -3.87 -1.31
CA LYS A 34 -15.10 -2.44 -0.99
C LYS A 34 -15.28 -1.47 -2.17
N LEU A 35 -15.21 -1.97 -3.40
CA LEU A 35 -15.35 -1.16 -4.63
C LEU A 35 -16.51 -1.60 -5.51
N TYR A 36 -16.80 -2.91 -5.54
CA TYR A 36 -17.65 -3.52 -6.55
C TYR A 36 -18.85 -4.29 -5.99
N SER A 37 -19.15 -4.11 -4.69
CA SER A 37 -20.32 -4.73 -4.05
C SER A 37 -21.29 -3.67 -3.52
N GLY A 38 -22.07 -3.06 -4.42
CA GLY A 38 -23.12 -2.10 -4.03
C GLY A 38 -22.66 -0.66 -3.85
N HIS A 39 -21.61 -0.22 -4.56
CA HIS A 39 -21.01 1.12 -4.51
C HIS A 39 -21.12 1.88 -5.84
N PRO A 40 -22.33 2.10 -6.41
CA PRO A 40 -22.49 2.74 -7.72
C PRO A 40 -21.93 4.17 -7.78
N GLU A 41 -21.82 4.86 -6.64
CA GLU A 41 -21.19 6.18 -6.54
C GLU A 41 -19.71 6.16 -6.93
N LEU A 42 -19.04 5.00 -6.84
CA LEU A 42 -17.64 4.85 -7.24
C LEU A 42 -17.44 4.73 -8.75
N ALA A 43 -18.51 4.53 -9.53
CA ALA A 43 -18.44 4.48 -11.00
C ALA A 43 -17.75 5.73 -11.57
N GLN A 44 -18.00 6.92 -11.02
CA GLN A 44 -17.41 8.19 -11.45
C GLN A 44 -15.86 8.23 -11.43
N TYR A 45 -15.22 7.31 -10.72
CA TYR A 45 -13.77 7.17 -10.66
C TYR A 45 -13.21 6.19 -11.70
N HIS A 46 -14.06 5.70 -12.61
CA HIS A 46 -13.67 4.82 -13.70
C HIS A 46 -13.68 5.57 -15.02
N TYR A 47 -12.58 5.45 -15.74
CA TYR A 47 -12.38 6.04 -17.07
C TYR A 47 -12.66 4.99 -18.13
N LEU A 48 -13.52 5.34 -19.09
CA LEU A 48 -13.98 4.46 -20.15
C LEU A 48 -13.46 4.90 -21.52
N ALA A 49 -13.04 3.94 -22.33
CA ALA A 49 -12.91 4.08 -23.76
C ALA A 49 -14.06 3.33 -24.43
N LEU A 50 -14.90 4.04 -25.20
CA LEU A 50 -16.10 3.50 -25.82
C LEU A 50 -15.95 3.49 -27.36
N GLU A 51 -16.31 2.38 -27.99
CA GLU A 51 -16.54 2.27 -29.44
C GLU A 51 -17.99 1.85 -29.65
N GLU A 52 -18.75 2.60 -30.44
CA GLU A 52 -20.17 2.33 -30.72
C GLU A 52 -21.01 2.11 -29.44
N GLY A 53 -20.73 2.90 -28.40
CA GLY A 53 -21.41 2.80 -27.12
C GLY A 53 -21.00 1.62 -26.22
N LYS A 54 -20.06 0.77 -26.67
CA LYS A 54 -19.57 -0.37 -25.89
C LYS A 54 -18.24 -0.08 -25.24
N ILE A 55 -18.07 -0.52 -24.00
CA ILE A 55 -16.79 -0.39 -23.26
C ILE A 55 -15.73 -1.25 -23.96
N LYS A 56 -14.62 -0.62 -24.32
CA LYS A 56 -13.45 -1.25 -24.95
C LYS A 56 -12.18 -1.06 -24.12
N GLY A 57 -12.17 -0.13 -23.18
CA GLY A 57 -11.10 0.07 -22.21
C GLY A 57 -11.64 0.65 -20.92
N LEU A 58 -11.01 0.26 -19.82
CA LEU A 58 -11.37 0.67 -18.46
C LEU A 58 -10.09 0.93 -17.66
N VAL A 59 -10.09 2.02 -16.89
CA VAL A 59 -9.09 2.31 -15.86
C VAL A 59 -9.81 2.91 -14.66
N ALA A 60 -9.69 2.30 -13.49
CA ALA A 60 -10.12 2.88 -12.24
C ALA A 60 -9.02 3.79 -11.67
N SER A 61 -9.41 4.94 -11.10
CA SER A 61 -8.55 5.86 -10.34
C SER A 61 -9.31 6.26 -9.08
N ILE A 62 -9.23 5.41 -8.08
CA ILE A 62 -10.05 5.47 -6.86
C ILE A 62 -9.36 6.34 -5.81
N PRO A 63 -10.05 7.30 -5.17
CA PRO A 63 -9.50 8.01 -4.02
C PRO A 63 -9.07 7.06 -2.93
N LEU A 64 -7.84 7.22 -2.44
CA LEU A 64 -7.21 6.36 -1.45
C LEU A 64 -6.31 7.21 -0.54
N ASP A 65 -6.93 8.05 0.28
CA ASP A 65 -6.20 8.93 1.16
C ASP A 65 -5.45 8.15 2.25
N PHE A 66 -4.23 8.60 2.53
CA PHE A 66 -3.39 8.09 3.61
C PHE A 66 -3.24 9.10 4.74
N SER A 67 -2.94 8.60 5.93
CA SER A 67 -2.35 9.36 7.02
C SER A 67 -0.87 9.01 7.12
N ILE A 68 0.00 9.99 7.20
CA ILE A 68 1.43 9.83 7.55
C ILE A 68 1.70 10.70 8.76
N ASP A 69 1.91 10.06 9.92
CA ASP A 69 2.09 10.75 11.23
C ASP A 69 1.01 11.82 11.52
N GLY A 70 -0.24 11.57 11.13
CA GLY A 70 -1.38 12.46 11.30
C GLY A 70 -1.62 13.45 10.15
N GLU A 71 -0.66 13.61 9.24
CA GLU A 71 -0.81 14.44 8.03
C GLU A 71 -1.57 13.67 6.95
N THR A 72 -2.60 14.29 6.38
CA THR A 72 -3.35 13.70 5.26
C THR A 72 -2.57 13.80 3.97
N VAL A 73 -2.36 12.67 3.32
CA VAL A 73 -1.82 12.56 1.97
C VAL A 73 -2.96 12.18 1.04
N ARG A 74 -3.29 13.07 0.10
CA ARG A 74 -4.30 12.78 -0.92
C ARG A 74 -3.70 11.86 -1.98
N ALA A 75 -4.29 10.69 -2.15
CA ALA A 75 -3.80 9.70 -3.09
C ALA A 75 -4.92 9.10 -3.95
N PHE A 76 -4.52 8.51 -5.08
CA PHE A 76 -5.40 7.71 -5.92
C PHE A 76 -4.77 6.36 -6.23
N GLY A 77 -5.55 5.30 -6.01
CA GLY A 77 -5.20 3.95 -6.43
C GLY A 77 -5.63 3.70 -7.89
N ILE A 78 -4.71 3.23 -8.72
CA ILE A 78 -5.02 2.78 -10.08
C ILE A 78 -5.32 1.30 -10.07
N GLY A 79 -6.49 0.92 -10.52
CA GLY A 79 -6.93 -0.48 -10.59
C GLY A 79 -7.72 -0.82 -11.84
N THR A 80 -8.10 -2.08 -11.97
CA THR A 80 -8.92 -2.63 -13.07
C THR A 80 -8.50 -2.18 -14.48
N VAL A 81 -7.19 -1.95 -14.69
CA VAL A 81 -6.64 -1.50 -15.97
C VAL A 81 -6.81 -2.57 -17.02
N SER A 82 -7.79 -2.41 -17.90
CA SER A 82 -8.22 -3.43 -18.85
C SER A 82 -8.55 -2.87 -20.22
N VAL A 83 -8.31 -3.69 -21.24
CA VAL A 83 -8.68 -3.41 -22.63
C VAL A 83 -9.26 -4.69 -23.23
N HIS A 84 -10.42 -4.57 -23.89
CA HIS A 84 -11.06 -5.66 -24.59
C HIS A 84 -10.06 -6.35 -25.53
N PRO A 85 -9.98 -7.69 -25.57
CA PRO A 85 -8.98 -8.41 -26.39
C PRO A 85 -8.89 -7.92 -27.84
N GLU A 86 -10.02 -7.71 -28.49
CA GLU A 86 -10.13 -7.23 -29.88
C GLU A 86 -9.74 -5.74 -30.07
N ALA A 87 -9.64 -4.97 -29.00
CA ALA A 87 -9.30 -3.56 -29.04
C ALA A 87 -7.85 -3.28 -28.58
N ARG A 88 -7.09 -4.32 -28.30
CA ARG A 88 -5.66 -4.18 -27.96
C ARG A 88 -4.87 -3.53 -29.10
N GLY A 89 -3.83 -2.80 -28.75
CA GLY A 89 -2.99 -2.09 -29.71
C GLY A 89 -3.54 -0.74 -30.18
N LYS A 90 -4.78 -0.37 -29.84
CA LYS A 90 -5.41 0.92 -30.22
C LYS A 90 -5.05 2.10 -29.31
N GLY A 91 -4.23 1.90 -28.27
CA GLY A 91 -3.76 2.96 -27.38
C GLY A 91 -4.73 3.35 -26.26
N TYR A 92 -5.83 2.62 -26.04
CA TYR A 92 -6.87 2.98 -25.06
C TYR A 92 -6.32 3.07 -23.63
N MET A 93 -5.55 2.08 -23.19
CA MET A 93 -4.91 2.13 -21.87
C MET A 93 -4.07 3.41 -21.69
N LYS A 94 -3.28 3.78 -22.72
CA LYS A 94 -2.42 4.97 -22.65
C LYS A 94 -3.24 6.23 -22.47
N GLU A 95 -4.31 6.39 -23.24
CA GLU A 95 -5.18 7.57 -23.15
C GLU A 95 -5.89 7.65 -21.80
N LEU A 96 -6.46 6.53 -21.31
CA LEU A 96 -7.17 6.49 -20.04
C LEU A 96 -6.23 6.75 -18.84
N MET A 97 -5.05 6.15 -18.83
CA MET A 97 -4.02 6.43 -17.81
C MET A 97 -3.60 7.90 -17.78
N ASN A 98 -3.37 8.50 -18.96
CA ASN A 98 -2.99 9.91 -19.03
C ASN A 98 -4.10 10.82 -18.49
N ARG A 99 -5.37 10.55 -18.78
CA ARG A 99 -6.51 11.29 -18.23
C ARG A 99 -6.60 11.14 -16.72
N ALA A 100 -6.51 9.91 -16.21
CA ALA A 100 -6.54 9.64 -14.77
C ALA A 100 -5.43 10.41 -14.03
N ILE A 101 -4.22 10.44 -14.59
CA ILE A 101 -3.08 11.16 -14.01
C ILE A 101 -3.29 12.68 -14.09
N ALA A 102 -3.81 13.19 -15.21
CA ALA A 102 -4.07 14.62 -15.35
C ALA A 102 -5.13 15.12 -14.37
N ASP A 103 -6.21 14.36 -14.22
CA ASP A 103 -7.29 14.67 -13.28
C ASP A 103 -6.81 14.59 -11.84
N ALA A 104 -6.05 13.55 -11.46
CA ALA A 104 -5.47 13.45 -10.11
C ALA A 104 -4.56 14.65 -9.77
N LYS A 105 -3.75 15.11 -10.74
CA LYS A 105 -2.95 16.34 -10.58
C LYS A 105 -3.83 17.58 -10.39
N ALA A 106 -4.88 17.72 -11.20
CA ALA A 106 -5.81 18.84 -11.11
C ALA A 106 -6.57 18.86 -9.78
N ASP A 107 -6.87 17.69 -9.24
CA ASP A 107 -7.50 17.50 -7.92
C ASP A 107 -6.51 17.72 -6.76
N GLY A 108 -5.24 18.05 -7.03
CA GLY A 108 -4.22 18.32 -6.02
C GLY A 108 -3.76 17.06 -5.27
N ALA A 109 -3.73 15.93 -5.92
CA ALA A 109 -3.21 14.70 -5.31
C ALA A 109 -1.70 14.80 -5.06
N ASP A 110 -1.26 14.21 -3.95
CA ASP A 110 0.15 14.11 -3.57
C ASP A 110 0.84 12.93 -4.27
N LEU A 111 0.12 11.83 -4.45
CA LEU A 111 0.64 10.64 -5.12
C LEU A 111 -0.46 9.80 -5.79
N MET A 112 -0.02 8.91 -6.66
CA MET A 112 -0.81 7.77 -7.14
C MET A 112 -0.06 6.47 -6.86
N CYS A 113 -0.80 5.37 -6.67
CA CYS A 113 -0.23 4.05 -6.42
C CYS A 113 -0.94 2.98 -7.26
N LEU A 114 -0.26 1.88 -7.53
CA LEU A 114 -0.80 0.71 -8.22
C LEU A 114 0.02 -0.55 -7.98
N GLY A 115 -0.64 -1.71 -8.10
CA GLY A 115 0.01 -3.00 -8.28
C GLY A 115 0.16 -3.34 -9.76
N GLY A 116 1.27 -3.97 -10.16
CA GLY A 116 1.39 -4.44 -11.53
C GLY A 116 2.80 -4.55 -12.10
N GLN A 117 2.85 -4.74 -13.42
CA GLN A 117 4.10 -4.95 -14.14
C GLN A 117 4.91 -3.65 -14.28
N ARG A 118 6.10 -3.60 -13.67
CA ARG A 118 7.00 -2.45 -13.66
C ARG A 118 7.18 -1.81 -15.03
N GLN A 119 7.57 -2.58 -16.04
CA GLN A 119 7.86 -2.08 -17.39
C GLN A 119 6.66 -1.40 -18.07
N ARG A 120 5.43 -1.80 -17.72
CA ARG A 120 4.22 -1.19 -18.25
C ARG A 120 3.94 0.17 -17.63
N TYR A 121 4.16 0.32 -16.33
CA TYR A 121 3.74 1.51 -15.57
C TYR A 121 4.86 2.54 -15.37
N GLU A 122 6.14 2.16 -15.51
CA GLU A 122 7.25 3.12 -15.57
C GLU A 122 7.07 4.14 -16.71
N TYR A 123 6.50 3.71 -17.84
CA TYR A 123 6.13 4.62 -18.92
C TYR A 123 5.22 5.78 -18.47
N PHE A 124 4.42 5.56 -17.43
CA PHE A 124 3.53 6.57 -16.85
C PHE A 124 4.13 7.26 -15.62
N GLY A 125 5.40 7.11 -15.35
CA GLY A 125 6.07 7.76 -14.23
C GLY A 125 5.94 7.04 -12.88
N PHE A 126 5.45 5.80 -12.84
CA PHE A 126 5.42 4.98 -11.64
C PHE A 126 6.75 4.26 -11.47
N SER A 127 7.25 4.20 -10.24
CA SER A 127 8.44 3.42 -9.88
C SER A 127 8.11 2.44 -8.76
N LYS A 128 8.80 1.32 -8.74
CA LYS A 128 8.73 0.39 -7.61
C LYS A 128 9.25 1.07 -6.35
N ALA A 129 8.52 0.85 -5.29
CA ALA A 129 8.75 1.48 -4.01
C ALA A 129 8.13 0.64 -2.89
N CYS A 130 7.87 1.24 -1.75
CA CYS A 130 7.08 0.63 -0.69
C CYS A 130 7.77 -0.62 -0.15
N VAL A 131 8.70 -0.40 0.78
CA VAL A 131 9.41 -1.49 1.47
C VAL A 131 8.43 -2.56 1.93
N GLN A 132 8.65 -3.76 1.47
CA GLN A 132 7.89 -4.93 1.91
C GLN A 132 8.84 -5.91 2.59
N ARG A 133 8.50 -6.30 3.82
CA ARG A 133 9.22 -7.31 4.58
C ARG A 133 8.36 -8.55 4.68
N ASN A 134 8.94 -9.70 4.35
CA ASN A 134 8.25 -10.97 4.46
C ASN A 134 9.05 -11.90 5.35
N TYR A 135 8.38 -12.50 6.33
CA TYR A 135 8.94 -13.53 7.19
C TYR A 135 8.13 -14.80 7.05
N THR A 136 8.80 -15.95 7.13
CA THR A 136 8.13 -17.25 7.08
C THR A 136 8.26 -17.95 8.44
N LEU A 137 7.11 -18.24 9.05
CA LEU A 137 7.01 -19.11 10.22
C LEU A 137 6.68 -20.50 9.76
N THR A 138 7.47 -21.51 10.16
CA THR A 138 7.17 -22.91 9.89
C THR A 138 6.65 -23.59 11.14
N PRO A 139 5.69 -24.53 11.04
CA PRO A 139 5.20 -25.29 12.21
C PRO A 139 6.32 -26.00 12.96
N ASN A 140 7.37 -26.45 12.26
CA ASN A 140 8.51 -27.12 12.85
C ASN A 140 9.28 -26.26 13.85
N ASN A 141 9.27 -24.95 13.70
CA ASN A 141 9.98 -24.05 14.61
C ASN A 141 9.35 -24.02 16.00
N ARG A 142 8.09 -24.41 16.13
CA ARG A 142 7.37 -24.47 17.42
C ARG A 142 8.11 -25.28 18.47
N ARG A 143 8.77 -26.37 18.11
CA ARG A 143 9.56 -27.24 19.02
C ARG A 143 10.69 -26.52 19.74
N HIS A 144 11.24 -25.45 19.16
CA HIS A 144 12.31 -24.66 19.76
C HIS A 144 11.78 -23.63 20.79
N TRP A 145 10.45 -23.42 20.81
CA TRP A 145 9.77 -22.39 21.58
C TRP A 145 8.64 -22.96 22.47
N GLU A 146 8.76 -24.20 22.90
CA GLU A 146 7.75 -24.91 23.71
C GLU A 146 7.37 -24.17 25.00
N ARG A 147 8.27 -23.33 25.52
CA ARG A 147 8.03 -22.51 26.73
C ARG A 147 7.03 -21.37 26.50
N ILE A 148 6.78 -21.00 25.25
CA ILE A 148 5.82 -19.96 24.91
C ILE A 148 4.43 -20.60 24.86
N SER A 149 3.57 -20.24 25.79
CA SER A 149 2.22 -20.78 25.85
C SER A 149 1.27 -20.02 24.95
N THR A 150 0.52 -20.75 24.12
CA THR A 150 -0.59 -20.21 23.30
C THR A 150 -1.95 -20.33 24.02
N LYS A 151 -1.95 -20.81 25.26
CA LYS A 151 -3.16 -21.07 26.03
C LYS A 151 -4.01 -19.82 26.22
N GLY A 152 -5.28 -19.94 25.91
CA GLY A 152 -6.26 -18.87 26.04
C GLY A 152 -6.30 -17.88 24.88
N ILE A 153 -5.43 -18.04 23.86
CA ILE A 153 -5.53 -17.29 22.59
C ILE A 153 -6.50 -18.02 21.68
N ASP A 154 -7.47 -17.28 21.18
CA ASP A 154 -8.44 -17.74 20.18
C ASP A 154 -8.65 -16.70 19.09
N PHE A 155 -9.20 -17.16 17.95
CA PHE A 155 -9.42 -16.35 16.76
C PHE A 155 -10.89 -16.49 16.35
N LEU A 156 -11.56 -15.35 16.17
CA LEU A 156 -12.93 -15.31 15.66
C LEU A 156 -12.95 -14.55 14.33
N PRO A 157 -13.67 -15.05 13.31
CA PRO A 157 -13.88 -14.24 12.10
C PRO A 157 -14.57 -12.93 12.49
N LEU A 158 -14.11 -11.81 11.93
CA LEU A 158 -14.74 -10.51 12.19
C LEU A 158 -16.19 -10.49 11.68
N SER A 159 -16.47 -11.23 10.60
CA SER A 159 -17.82 -11.44 10.06
C SER A 159 -18.81 -12.07 11.06
N GLU A 160 -18.32 -12.84 12.03
CA GLU A 160 -19.11 -13.48 13.09
C GLU A 160 -19.02 -12.75 14.44
N SER A 161 -18.22 -11.68 14.52
CA SER A 161 -17.87 -10.98 15.77
C SER A 161 -17.80 -9.46 15.55
N CYS A 162 -18.82 -8.91 14.90
CA CYS A 162 -18.90 -7.51 14.48
C CYS A 162 -18.83 -6.51 15.67
N GLU A 163 -19.12 -6.94 16.90
CA GLU A 163 -18.95 -6.12 18.11
C GLU A 163 -17.51 -5.65 18.33
N TYR A 164 -16.52 -6.32 17.72
CA TYR A 164 -15.11 -5.92 17.77
C TYR A 164 -14.66 -5.03 16.62
N ALA A 165 -15.51 -4.73 15.64
CA ALA A 165 -15.13 -3.95 14.45
C ALA A 165 -14.57 -2.58 14.82
N GLU A 166 -15.20 -1.88 15.76
CA GLU A 166 -14.73 -0.58 16.28
C GLU A 166 -13.33 -0.70 16.90
N SER A 167 -13.09 -1.73 17.72
CA SER A 167 -11.78 -1.94 18.37
C SER A 167 -10.69 -2.26 17.35
N CYS A 168 -11.00 -3.05 16.31
CA CYS A 168 -10.08 -3.33 15.22
C CYS A 168 -9.76 -2.07 14.42
N TRP A 169 -10.79 -1.30 14.06
CA TRP A 169 -10.65 -0.03 13.35
C TRP A 169 -9.80 0.98 14.13
N GLN A 170 -10.03 1.12 15.44
CA GLN A 170 -9.24 1.99 16.30
C GLN A 170 -7.75 1.62 16.31
N LEU A 171 -7.42 0.31 16.39
CA LEU A 171 -6.03 -0.14 16.29
C LEU A 171 -5.39 0.26 14.94
N HIS A 172 -6.15 0.15 13.85
CA HIS A 172 -5.67 0.58 12.53
C HIS A 172 -5.38 2.09 12.49
N GLN A 173 -6.25 2.91 13.07
CA GLN A 173 -6.07 4.37 13.10
C GLN A 173 -4.83 4.82 13.92
N MET A 174 -4.31 3.97 14.80
CA MET A 174 -3.10 4.27 15.56
C MET A 174 -1.80 4.06 14.78
N LEU A 175 -1.85 3.48 13.59
CA LEU A 175 -0.67 3.26 12.77
C LEU A 175 -0.09 4.60 12.27
N PRO A 176 1.24 4.75 12.27
CA PRO A 176 1.88 6.00 11.83
C PRO A 176 1.75 6.25 10.32
N ILE A 177 1.62 5.20 9.52
CA ILE A 177 1.20 5.27 8.12
C ILE A 177 0.04 4.29 7.95
N HIS A 178 -1.10 4.77 7.48
CA HIS A 178 -2.26 3.94 7.20
C HIS A 178 -3.17 4.58 6.15
N ALA A 179 -3.90 3.76 5.41
CA ALA A 179 -5.01 4.23 4.60
C ALA A 179 -6.17 4.71 5.48
N LYS A 180 -6.87 5.75 5.06
CA LYS A 180 -8.06 6.22 5.78
C LYS A 180 -9.23 5.28 5.50
N ARG A 181 -9.51 4.39 6.45
CA ARG A 181 -10.66 3.47 6.39
C ARG A 181 -11.83 4.05 7.19
N ASN A 182 -13.01 4.07 6.60
CA ASN A 182 -14.23 4.36 7.35
C ASN A 182 -14.68 3.12 8.10
N ILE A 183 -15.30 3.31 9.25
CA ILE A 183 -15.81 2.18 10.05
C ILE A 183 -16.91 1.42 9.31
N GLU A 184 -17.74 2.11 8.54
CA GLU A 184 -18.86 1.53 7.82
C GLU A 184 -18.44 0.50 6.78
N ASN A 185 -17.29 0.70 6.10
CA ASN A 185 -16.77 -0.23 5.09
C ASN A 185 -15.54 -1.02 5.55
N PHE A 186 -15.17 -0.92 6.84
CA PHE A 186 -13.99 -1.59 7.39
C PHE A 186 -13.99 -3.10 7.14
N ALA A 187 -15.13 -3.76 7.36
CA ALA A 187 -15.27 -5.20 7.14
C ALA A 187 -15.09 -5.59 5.65
N GLU A 188 -15.58 -4.77 4.72
CA GLU A 188 -15.41 -5.01 3.27
C GLU A 188 -13.97 -4.83 2.82
N ILE A 189 -13.28 -3.80 3.36
CA ILE A 189 -11.85 -3.61 3.14
C ILE A 189 -11.09 -4.85 3.60
N CYS A 190 -11.38 -5.34 4.81
CA CYS A 190 -10.71 -6.51 5.38
C CYS A 190 -10.98 -7.81 4.62
N ARG A 191 -12.12 -7.93 3.93
CA ARG A 191 -12.46 -9.10 3.09
C ARG A 191 -11.95 -9.00 1.65
N SER A 192 -11.43 -7.83 1.25
CA SER A 192 -10.86 -7.66 -0.09
C SER A 192 -9.66 -8.58 -0.32
N TRP A 193 -9.41 -8.90 -1.58
CA TRP A 193 -8.31 -9.77 -2.01
C TRP A 193 -8.43 -11.21 -1.48
N SER A 194 -9.67 -11.72 -1.36
CA SER A 194 -9.96 -13.08 -0.84
C SER A 194 -9.37 -13.31 0.55
N CYS A 195 -9.45 -12.31 1.39
CA CYS A 195 -8.97 -12.38 2.77
C CYS A 195 -10.13 -12.35 3.78
N GLU A 196 -9.82 -12.59 5.03
CA GLU A 196 -10.72 -12.46 6.17
C GLU A 196 -9.99 -11.83 7.35
N ALA A 197 -10.66 -10.91 8.04
CA ALA A 197 -10.16 -10.41 9.31
C ALA A 197 -10.53 -11.36 10.44
N TRP A 198 -9.57 -11.60 11.32
CA TRP A 198 -9.74 -12.44 12.51
C TRP A 198 -9.45 -11.61 13.75
N VAL A 199 -10.44 -11.49 14.61
CA VAL A 199 -10.29 -10.93 15.96
C VAL A 199 -9.45 -11.88 16.80
N ILE A 200 -8.42 -11.34 17.45
CA ILE A 200 -7.53 -12.08 18.34
C ILE A 200 -7.95 -11.77 19.77
N ARG A 201 -8.20 -12.82 20.57
CA ARG A 201 -8.53 -12.68 21.97
C ARG A 201 -7.58 -13.48 22.83
N LYS A 202 -7.37 -13.00 24.06
CA LYS A 202 -6.72 -13.78 25.13
C LYS A 202 -7.68 -13.90 26.31
N SER A 203 -8.02 -15.12 26.72
CA SER A 203 -8.98 -15.39 27.80
C SER A 203 -10.32 -14.65 27.60
N ARG A 204 -10.82 -14.61 26.36
CA ARG A 204 -12.05 -13.93 25.91
C ARG A 204 -11.97 -12.39 25.90
N GLN A 205 -10.84 -11.79 26.22
CA GLN A 205 -10.63 -10.35 26.12
C GLN A 205 -10.00 -10.00 24.76
N PHE A 206 -10.42 -8.87 24.18
CA PHE A 206 -9.87 -8.37 22.94
C PHE A 206 -8.36 -8.11 23.10
N LEU A 207 -7.56 -8.65 22.18
CA LEU A 207 -6.11 -8.46 22.15
C LEU A 207 -5.65 -7.77 20.85
N GLY A 208 -6.42 -7.92 19.76
CA GLY A 208 -6.07 -7.35 18.48
C GLY A 208 -6.79 -8.01 17.33
N TYR A 209 -6.26 -7.87 16.14
CA TYR A 209 -6.77 -8.56 14.95
C TYR A 209 -5.66 -8.85 13.95
N CYS A 210 -5.93 -9.77 13.04
CA CYS A 210 -5.11 -9.98 11.85
C CYS A 210 -5.99 -10.17 10.63
N ILE A 211 -5.42 -9.92 9.44
CA ILE A 211 -6.05 -10.19 8.15
C ILE A 211 -5.27 -11.33 7.51
N LEU A 212 -5.96 -12.45 7.26
CA LEU A 212 -5.39 -13.65 6.67
C LEU A 212 -6.01 -13.91 5.29
N ASN A 213 -5.22 -14.45 4.38
CA ASN A 213 -5.75 -14.99 3.13
C ASN A 213 -6.63 -16.23 3.40
N ALA A 214 -7.39 -16.68 2.39
CA ALA A 214 -8.41 -17.70 2.52
C ALA A 214 -7.91 -19.03 3.13
N ASP A 215 -6.67 -19.45 2.87
CA ASP A 215 -6.08 -20.67 3.39
C ASP A 215 -5.21 -20.47 4.66
N CYS A 216 -5.26 -19.27 5.24
CA CYS A 216 -4.53 -18.87 6.44
C CYS A 216 -3.01 -19.04 6.36
N THR A 217 -2.42 -18.98 5.17
CA THR A 217 -0.97 -19.10 4.94
C THR A 217 -0.24 -17.76 4.83
N ALA A 218 -0.97 -16.66 4.79
CA ALA A 218 -0.40 -15.31 4.76
C ALA A 218 -1.18 -14.36 5.66
N ALA A 219 -0.46 -13.67 6.54
CA ALA A 219 -0.97 -12.57 7.35
C ALA A 219 -0.51 -11.25 6.73
N ALA A 220 -1.46 -10.57 6.08
CA ALA A 220 -1.22 -9.28 5.44
C ALA A 220 -1.19 -8.12 6.45
N GLU A 221 -1.90 -8.27 7.56
CA GLU A 221 -1.95 -7.29 8.65
C GLU A 221 -2.06 -8.03 9.98
N LEU A 222 -1.29 -7.59 10.98
CA LEU A 222 -1.35 -8.09 12.35
C LEU A 222 -1.15 -6.92 13.30
N LEU A 223 -2.17 -6.60 14.09
CA LEU A 223 -2.17 -5.51 15.06
C LEU A 223 -2.60 -6.01 16.44
N LEU A 224 -1.84 -5.62 17.45
CA LEU A 224 -2.10 -5.99 18.84
C LEU A 224 -2.19 -4.73 19.72
N SER A 225 -3.08 -4.75 20.69
CA SER A 225 -3.18 -3.74 21.75
C SER A 225 -2.08 -3.91 22.81
N ASP A 226 -1.58 -5.14 22.97
CA ASP A 226 -0.44 -5.46 23.84
C ASP A 226 0.60 -6.29 23.08
N TRP A 227 1.72 -5.66 22.73
CA TRP A 227 2.82 -6.28 22.00
C TRP A 227 3.68 -7.26 22.82
N GLN A 228 3.47 -7.34 24.15
CA GLN A 228 4.10 -8.39 24.97
C GLN A 228 3.57 -9.78 24.60
N GLU A 229 2.37 -9.84 24.02
CA GLU A 229 1.72 -11.07 23.56
C GLU A 229 2.10 -11.47 22.12
N VAL A 230 3.04 -10.78 21.47
CA VAL A 230 3.36 -11.03 20.05
C VAL A 230 3.84 -12.47 19.78
N LEU A 231 4.71 -13.03 20.63
CA LEU A 231 5.21 -14.39 20.45
C LEU A 231 4.11 -15.44 20.67
N PRO A 232 3.32 -15.42 21.77
CA PRO A 232 2.15 -16.27 21.90
C PRO A 232 1.19 -16.20 20.70
N VAL A 233 0.90 -14.99 20.20
CA VAL A 233 0.01 -14.81 19.05
C VAL A 233 0.60 -15.39 17.76
N LEU A 234 1.88 -15.15 17.46
CA LEU A 234 2.55 -15.70 16.28
C LEU A 234 2.51 -17.23 16.27
N PHE A 235 2.76 -17.87 17.42
CA PHE A 235 2.67 -19.33 17.50
C PHE A 235 1.24 -19.84 17.40
N ALA A 236 0.26 -19.17 18.01
CA ALA A 236 -1.14 -19.54 17.85
C ALA A 236 -1.61 -19.38 16.39
N LEU A 237 -1.15 -18.36 15.68
CA LEU A 237 -1.39 -18.19 14.24
C LEU A 237 -0.74 -19.31 13.40
N SER A 238 0.51 -19.67 13.71
CA SER A 238 1.20 -20.79 13.06
C SER A 238 0.49 -22.12 13.31
N GLU A 239 0.00 -22.36 14.52
CA GLU A 239 -0.82 -23.53 14.87
C GLU A 239 -2.16 -23.54 14.09
N LYS A 240 -2.82 -22.38 13.97
CA LYS A 240 -4.04 -22.20 13.15
C LYS A 240 -3.78 -22.45 11.67
N ALA A 241 -2.68 -21.98 11.12
CA ALA A 241 -2.30 -22.19 9.73
C ALA A 241 -2.00 -23.66 9.43
N GLY A 242 -1.35 -24.37 10.35
CA GLY A 242 -0.95 -25.79 10.19
C GLY A 242 0.05 -26.03 9.07
N LYS A 243 0.54 -25.00 8.43
CA LYS A 243 1.51 -24.95 7.32
C LYS A 243 2.39 -23.72 7.51
N ASP A 244 3.33 -23.51 6.60
CA ASP A 244 4.13 -22.28 6.58
C ASP A 244 3.24 -21.05 6.49
N LEU A 245 3.49 -20.09 7.38
CA LEU A 245 2.77 -18.83 7.47
C LEU A 245 3.70 -17.67 7.08
N SER A 246 3.36 -16.96 6.02
CA SER A 246 3.99 -15.70 5.66
C SER A 246 3.41 -14.57 6.49
N VAL A 247 4.27 -13.73 7.08
CA VAL A 247 3.85 -12.53 7.82
C VAL A 247 4.57 -11.33 7.23
N THR A 248 3.82 -10.27 6.92
CA THR A 248 4.33 -9.05 6.28
C THR A 248 4.19 -7.85 7.24
N PRO A 249 5.13 -7.66 8.18
CA PRO A 249 5.09 -6.52 9.10
C PRO A 249 5.55 -5.24 8.43
N PHE A 250 4.99 -4.10 8.86
CA PHE A 250 5.52 -2.79 8.52
C PHE A 250 6.83 -2.49 9.28
N SER A 251 7.67 -1.63 8.72
CA SER A 251 8.97 -1.28 9.32
C SER A 251 8.87 -0.63 10.70
N TRP A 252 7.78 0.05 10.97
CA TRP A 252 7.52 0.70 12.26
C TRP A 252 6.97 -0.24 13.34
N GLN A 253 6.53 -1.45 13.00
CA GLN A 253 6.12 -2.48 13.96
C GLN A 253 7.35 -3.16 14.57
N LYS A 254 8.10 -2.42 15.40
CA LYS A 254 9.42 -2.84 15.91
C LYS A 254 9.35 -4.16 16.69
N GLU A 255 8.34 -4.31 17.54
CA GLU A 255 8.13 -5.51 18.36
C GLU A 255 7.83 -6.73 17.50
N LEU A 256 6.95 -6.58 16.50
CA LEU A 256 6.61 -7.64 15.56
C LEU A 256 7.83 -8.03 14.71
N ASN A 257 8.54 -7.06 14.16
CA ASN A 257 9.75 -7.32 13.37
C ASN A 257 10.83 -8.04 14.21
N ARG A 258 11.02 -7.63 15.48
CA ARG A 258 11.97 -8.27 16.39
C ARG A 258 11.55 -9.71 16.71
N ALA A 259 10.26 -9.93 17.00
CA ALA A 259 9.74 -11.27 17.28
C ALA A 259 9.89 -12.19 16.06
N LEU A 260 9.51 -11.71 14.86
CA LEU A 260 9.64 -12.47 13.61
C LEU A 260 11.09 -12.80 13.28
N SER A 261 12.03 -11.84 13.42
CA SER A 261 13.47 -12.13 13.21
C SER A 261 14.02 -13.19 14.15
N LEU A 262 13.41 -13.36 15.32
CA LEU A 262 13.84 -14.36 16.31
C LEU A 262 13.30 -15.75 15.99
N VAL A 263 12.06 -15.86 15.47
CA VAL A 263 11.35 -17.14 15.38
C VAL A 263 11.09 -17.62 13.95
N SER A 264 11.31 -16.78 12.94
CA SER A 264 11.11 -17.18 11.54
C SER A 264 12.26 -18.01 11.00
N GLU A 265 11.98 -18.86 10.02
CA GLU A 265 13.00 -19.61 9.29
C GLU A 265 13.83 -18.73 8.36
N GLY A 266 13.23 -17.66 7.84
CA GLY A 266 13.87 -16.70 6.99
C GLY A 266 13.04 -15.45 6.80
N GLY A 267 13.67 -14.42 6.23
CA GLY A 267 13.02 -13.16 5.90
C GLY A 267 13.61 -12.55 4.64
N ALA A 268 12.77 -11.82 3.91
CA ALA A 268 13.15 -11.08 2.73
C ALA A 268 12.71 -9.63 2.85
N VAL A 269 13.48 -8.73 2.24
CA VAL A 269 13.11 -7.33 2.04
C VAL A 269 13.11 -7.06 0.54
N SER A 270 12.01 -6.52 0.05
CA SER A 270 11.83 -6.22 -1.38
C SER A 270 11.06 -4.92 -1.56
N ASP A 271 11.07 -4.41 -2.79
CA ASP A 271 10.10 -3.39 -3.18
C ASP A 271 8.71 -4.05 -3.34
N GLY A 272 7.70 -3.37 -2.83
CA GLY A 272 6.30 -3.73 -2.97
C GLY A 272 5.63 -3.09 -4.18
N GLU A 273 4.57 -2.34 -3.94
CA GLU A 273 3.75 -1.67 -4.95
C GLU A 273 4.49 -0.52 -5.65
N MET A 274 3.91 -0.01 -6.72
CA MET A 274 4.46 1.12 -7.47
C MET A 274 3.77 2.42 -7.08
N VAL A 275 4.54 3.51 -7.04
CA VAL A 275 4.03 4.85 -6.76
C VAL A 275 4.49 5.84 -7.82
N ARG A 276 3.72 6.91 -7.95
CA ARG A 276 4.07 8.14 -8.65
C ARG A 276 3.78 9.32 -7.75
N PHE A 277 4.82 10.05 -7.34
CA PHE A 277 4.65 11.32 -6.63
C PHE A 277 4.18 12.39 -7.60
N LEU A 278 3.08 13.04 -7.27
CA LEU A 278 2.54 14.19 -8.00
C LEU A 278 2.96 15.49 -7.34
N ASN A 279 3.21 15.46 -6.03
CA ASN A 279 3.71 16.56 -5.22
C ASN A 279 5.03 16.13 -4.55
N PHE A 280 6.11 16.10 -5.33
CA PHE A 280 7.41 15.60 -4.89
C PHE A 280 7.93 16.29 -3.61
N PRO A 281 7.98 17.65 -3.51
CA PRO A 281 8.56 18.30 -2.32
C PRO A 281 7.79 17.99 -1.04
N ARG A 282 6.45 17.91 -1.11
CA ARG A 282 5.61 17.54 0.03
C ARG A 282 5.87 16.10 0.47
N MET A 283 5.88 15.16 -0.48
CA MET A 283 6.15 13.76 -0.16
C MET A 283 7.54 13.56 0.40
N LEU A 284 8.55 14.19 -0.19
CA LEU A 284 9.93 14.17 0.33
C LEU A 284 10.00 14.67 1.77
N LYS A 285 9.36 15.81 2.07
CA LYS A 285 9.32 16.38 3.42
C LYS A 285 8.69 15.43 4.43
N LEU A 286 7.49 14.91 4.14
CA LEU A 286 6.76 14.00 5.04
C LEU A 286 7.56 12.74 5.32
N LEU A 287 8.16 12.13 4.30
CA LEU A 287 8.91 10.89 4.45
C LEU A 287 10.25 11.09 5.18
N LEU A 288 10.96 12.21 4.95
CA LEU A 288 12.15 12.56 5.73
C LEU A 288 11.80 12.84 7.19
N GLN A 289 10.71 13.56 7.48
CA GLN A 289 10.23 13.76 8.84
C GLN A 289 9.88 12.43 9.52
N ARG A 290 9.24 11.51 8.79
CA ARG A 290 8.95 10.15 9.26
C ARG A 290 10.25 9.39 9.57
N LYS A 291 11.25 9.46 8.68
CA LYS A 291 12.56 8.85 8.88
C LYS A 291 13.25 9.41 10.14
N ALA A 292 13.21 10.73 10.32
CA ALA A 292 13.79 11.39 11.49
C ALA A 292 13.19 10.84 12.81
N ARG A 293 11.86 10.67 12.86
CA ARG A 293 11.15 10.11 14.03
C ARG A 293 11.42 8.62 14.24
N GLN A 294 11.57 7.86 13.17
CA GLN A 294 11.72 6.39 13.23
C GLN A 294 13.14 5.94 13.61
N SER A 295 14.15 6.55 13.01
CA SER A 295 15.54 6.10 13.10
C SER A 295 16.57 7.23 13.23
N GLY A 296 16.14 8.49 13.23
CA GLY A 296 17.00 9.65 13.15
C GLY A 296 17.44 9.96 11.72
N LEU A 297 17.95 11.18 11.53
CA LEU A 297 18.61 11.66 10.31
C LEU A 297 19.93 12.33 10.71
N SER A 298 20.96 12.17 9.89
CA SER A 298 22.17 13.00 10.00
C SER A 298 21.86 14.42 9.55
N ASP A 299 22.41 15.41 10.26
CA ASP A 299 22.33 16.81 9.83
C ASP A 299 23.07 17.01 8.51
N GLY A 300 22.50 17.83 7.63
CA GLY A 300 23.05 18.11 6.33
C GLY A 300 22.02 18.60 5.32
N SER A 301 22.44 18.72 4.07
CA SER A 301 21.55 19.14 2.99
C SER A 301 21.94 18.50 1.66
N LEU A 302 20.92 18.29 0.81
CA LEU A 302 21.06 17.81 -0.57
C LEU A 302 20.18 18.66 -1.49
N VAL A 303 20.70 18.97 -2.68
CA VAL A 303 19.94 19.64 -3.75
C VAL A 303 19.51 18.59 -4.76
N LEU A 304 18.21 18.37 -4.84
CA LEU A 304 17.57 17.37 -5.70
C LEU A 304 16.84 18.08 -6.86
N GLU A 305 17.20 17.73 -8.08
CA GLU A 305 16.58 18.29 -9.29
C GLU A 305 15.86 17.22 -10.09
N ILE A 306 14.61 17.50 -10.42
CA ILE A 306 13.84 16.75 -11.40
C ILE A 306 13.67 17.64 -12.61
N PRO A 307 14.42 17.41 -13.72
CA PRO A 307 14.37 18.26 -14.89
C PRO A 307 12.94 18.42 -15.44
N GLY A 308 12.49 19.67 -15.58
CA GLY A 308 11.15 20.00 -16.02
C GLY A 308 10.06 20.02 -14.94
N GLU A 309 10.37 19.59 -13.70
CA GLU A 309 9.42 19.62 -12.57
C GLU A 309 9.87 20.57 -11.45
N GLY A 310 11.14 20.59 -11.07
CA GLY A 310 11.65 21.51 -10.05
C GLY A 310 13.01 21.12 -9.48
N LYS A 311 13.58 22.03 -8.70
CA LYS A 311 14.84 21.86 -7.98
C LYS A 311 14.65 22.27 -6.52
N TYR A 312 15.00 21.37 -5.60
CA TYR A 312 14.69 21.50 -4.19
C TYR A 312 15.93 21.30 -3.32
N LEU A 313 16.14 22.21 -2.38
CA LEU A 313 17.08 22.04 -1.28
C LEU A 313 16.34 21.31 -0.15
N ALA A 314 16.72 20.09 0.08
CA ALA A 314 16.31 19.33 1.26
C ALA A 314 17.37 19.52 2.35
N ALA A 315 16.98 19.90 3.55
CA ALA A 315 17.87 20.07 4.69
C ALA A 315 17.28 19.41 5.95
N ALA A 316 18.17 18.85 6.76
CA ALA A 316 17.85 18.35 8.10
C ALA A 316 18.85 18.95 9.09
N GLU A 317 18.35 19.52 10.18
CA GLU A 317 19.12 20.06 11.28
C GLU A 317 18.44 19.74 12.60
N ASN A 318 19.12 19.04 13.50
CA ASN A 318 18.57 18.60 14.81
C ASN A 318 17.22 17.87 14.69
N GLY A 319 17.03 17.06 13.63
CA GLY A 319 15.81 16.33 13.34
C GLY A 319 14.66 17.16 12.72
N VAL A 320 14.88 18.45 12.50
CA VAL A 320 13.94 19.33 11.78
C VAL A 320 14.24 19.29 10.28
N VAL A 321 13.22 19.00 9.46
CA VAL A 321 13.33 18.88 8.00
C VAL A 321 12.69 20.06 7.32
N SER A 322 13.42 20.68 6.38
CA SER A 322 12.92 21.71 5.46
C SER A 322 13.14 21.29 4.00
N ILE A 323 12.18 21.65 3.15
CA ILE A 323 12.27 21.50 1.69
C ILE A 323 11.91 22.84 1.08
N GLU A 324 12.81 23.39 0.28
CA GLU A 324 12.64 24.71 -0.34
C GLU A 324 13.08 24.66 -1.81
N GLU A 325 12.42 25.44 -2.67
CA GLU A 325 12.90 25.63 -4.04
C GLU A 325 14.26 26.35 -4.02
N THR A 326 15.14 25.99 -4.94
CA THR A 326 16.48 26.55 -4.97
C THR A 326 17.06 26.68 -6.39
N THR A 327 18.01 27.60 -6.54
CA THR A 327 18.82 27.74 -7.76
C THR A 327 20.25 27.21 -7.61
N LYS A 328 20.58 26.64 -6.44
CA LYS A 328 21.92 26.05 -6.19
C LYS A 328 22.22 24.92 -7.18
N PRO A 329 23.50 24.61 -7.43
CA PRO A 329 23.86 23.40 -8.17
C PRO A 329 23.25 22.15 -7.56
N ALA A 330 22.76 21.24 -8.40
CA ALA A 330 22.14 20.00 -7.96
C ALA A 330 23.21 18.97 -7.57
N ASP A 331 23.01 18.29 -6.43
CA ASP A 331 23.77 17.10 -6.06
C ASP A 331 23.29 15.90 -6.88
N TRP A 332 21.96 15.79 -7.07
CA TRP A 332 21.33 14.80 -7.96
C TRP A 332 20.41 15.50 -8.97
N SER A 333 20.62 15.21 -10.26
CA SER A 333 19.71 15.62 -11.35
C SER A 333 19.22 14.35 -12.06
N LEU A 334 18.00 13.93 -11.75
CA LEU A 334 17.42 12.64 -12.14
C LEU A 334 15.99 12.84 -12.67
N SER A 335 15.56 11.98 -13.59
CA SER A 335 14.14 11.95 -13.98
C SER A 335 13.25 11.63 -12.79
N ALA A 336 11.96 11.98 -12.84
CA ALA A 336 11.02 11.73 -11.74
C ALA A 336 10.99 10.26 -11.31
N VAL A 337 11.03 9.31 -12.24
CA VAL A 337 11.07 7.86 -11.95
C VAL A 337 12.36 7.47 -11.25
N GLU A 338 13.51 7.92 -11.78
CA GLU A 338 14.82 7.62 -11.17
C GLU A 338 14.94 8.25 -9.79
N MET A 339 14.50 9.50 -9.62
CA MET A 339 14.50 10.19 -8.33
C MET A 339 13.64 9.45 -7.30
N GLN A 340 12.40 9.11 -7.63
CA GLN A 340 11.53 8.31 -6.76
C GLN A 340 12.20 6.99 -6.40
N ASN A 341 12.66 6.24 -7.41
CA ASN A 341 13.35 4.97 -7.18
C ASN A 341 14.56 5.15 -6.24
N ARG A 342 15.38 6.19 -6.47
CA ARG A 342 16.58 6.46 -5.68
C ARG A 342 16.25 6.72 -4.21
N ILE A 343 15.16 7.44 -3.90
CA ILE A 343 14.85 7.84 -2.52
C ILE A 343 14.00 6.83 -1.73
N ILE A 344 13.26 5.92 -2.39
CA ILE A 344 12.31 5.02 -1.68
C ILE A 344 12.50 3.53 -1.95
N SER A 345 13.24 3.12 -3.01
CA SER A 345 13.43 1.69 -3.29
C SER A 345 14.52 1.09 -2.41
N VAL A 346 14.22 -0.08 -1.83
CA VAL A 346 15.21 -0.87 -1.08
C VAL A 346 16.30 -1.47 -1.96
N SER A 347 16.07 -1.51 -3.27
CA SER A 347 17.10 -1.94 -4.24
C SER A 347 18.33 -1.06 -4.22
N ASN A 348 18.24 0.18 -3.70
CA ASN A 348 19.37 1.10 -3.56
C ASN A 348 20.13 0.98 -2.25
N LEU A 349 19.76 0.07 -1.34
CA LEU A 349 20.52 -0.18 -0.13
C LEU A 349 22.01 -0.45 -0.48
N TRP A 350 22.93 0.23 0.25
CA TRP A 350 24.39 0.21 0.04
C TRP A 350 24.88 0.75 -1.31
N GLN A 351 24.04 1.48 -2.05
CA GLN A 351 24.38 2.10 -3.34
C GLN A 351 24.51 3.63 -3.25
N TYR A 352 24.52 4.19 -2.05
CA TYR A 352 24.67 5.63 -1.83
C TYR A 352 26.15 6.00 -1.60
N ASP A 353 26.55 7.14 -2.16
CA ASP A 353 27.95 7.54 -2.24
C ASP A 353 28.47 8.26 -0.97
N SER A 354 27.56 8.77 -0.13
CA SER A 354 27.91 9.49 1.07
C SER A 354 27.26 8.95 2.34
N LEU A 355 27.82 9.29 3.51
CA LEU A 355 27.22 8.96 4.80
C LEU A 355 25.87 9.67 4.99
N LEU A 356 25.74 10.88 4.48
CA LEU A 356 24.48 11.63 4.52
C LEU A 356 23.37 10.91 3.76
N GLU A 357 23.63 10.53 2.51
CA GLU A 357 22.69 9.79 1.68
C GLU A 357 22.30 8.45 2.33
N ASN A 358 23.25 7.69 2.84
CA ASN A 358 22.99 6.44 3.55
C ASN A 358 22.15 6.63 4.83
N SER A 359 22.29 7.77 5.52
CA SER A 359 21.45 8.11 6.67
C SER A 359 20.04 8.45 6.27
N TRP A 360 19.86 9.15 5.14
CA TRP A 360 18.55 9.63 4.71
C TRP A 360 17.75 8.59 3.95
N PHE A 361 18.38 7.78 3.11
CA PHE A 361 17.72 6.88 2.18
C PHE A 361 18.01 5.39 2.44
N PRO A 362 17.14 4.48 2.02
CA PRO A 362 15.81 4.75 1.48
C PRO A 362 14.86 5.29 2.54
N LEU A 363 13.85 6.03 2.08
CA LEU A 363 12.79 6.56 2.95
C LEU A 363 11.80 5.46 3.33
N PRO A 364 11.25 5.49 4.56
CA PRO A 364 10.33 4.48 5.05
C PRO A 364 8.91 4.74 4.52
N PHE A 365 8.64 4.33 3.31
CA PHE A 365 7.32 4.40 2.71
C PHE A 365 6.79 3.00 2.44
N GLU A 366 5.68 2.66 3.05
CA GLU A 366 5.03 1.35 2.96
C GLU A 366 3.53 1.56 2.77
N LEU A 367 2.95 0.89 1.80
CA LEU A 367 1.52 0.92 1.52
C LEU A 367 0.88 -0.39 1.97
N PRO A 368 -0.26 -0.34 2.67
CA PRO A 368 -1.01 -1.53 3.03
C PRO A 368 -1.62 -2.16 1.78
N ASN A 369 -1.23 -3.39 1.45
CA ASN A 369 -1.73 -4.11 0.27
C ASN A 369 -3.26 -4.27 0.26
N HIS A 370 -3.87 -4.37 1.43
CA HIS A 370 -5.32 -4.54 1.61
C HIS A 370 -6.14 -3.35 1.11
N ASP A 371 -5.57 -2.15 1.20
CA ASP A 371 -6.22 -0.92 0.80
C ASP A 371 -6.10 -0.66 -0.70
N MET A 372 -5.16 -1.33 -1.38
CA MET A 372 -4.95 -1.18 -2.82
C MET A 372 -6.17 -1.62 -3.65
N VAL A 373 -6.25 -1.10 -4.87
CA VAL A 373 -7.38 -1.24 -5.79
C VAL A 373 -7.02 -2.02 -7.05
#